data_26862748fb2096a7429bbeeabad61ad9
#
_entry.id   26862748fb2096a7429bbeeabad61ad9
#
_cell.length_a   1.000
_cell.length_b   1.000
_cell.length_c   1.000
_cell.angle_alpha   90.00
_cell.angle_beta   90.00
_cell.angle_gamma   90.00
#
_symmetry.space_group_name_H-M   'P 1'
#
loop_
_entity.id
_entity.type
_entity.pdbx_description
1 polymer ?
#
loop_
_entity_poly.entity_id
_entity_poly.type
_entity_poly.pdbx_seq_one_letter_code
_entity_poly.pdbx_strand_id
1 'polypeptide(L)'
;MCNEKIATVLVPNYKTLKLTKVCLRLIKKNTDLKKVHVIVIDNDSKDDSTKYLKSLKWIELIERKGIKGEGGPMSHARALDLALKNVTTPFVIAIHTDTFVIHPNWLNILLNPFENKNVGGVGSWKLEIDSFLKILGKKIEYFFKIFFNKKINHQRFDQNYHYIRSHCAAYRVSFIKAVKSSFSDGNESAGKVLHKKMKLAGYELIFLKPDFLNKYINHINHATQAINTEFNIRSAGKVLKNYFSYMNKKEIVDILKDDGLDN
;
A
#
# COMPACT_ATOMS: atom_id res chain seq x y z
N MET A 1 -22.87 -13.55 -19.58
CA MET A 1 -22.07 -13.93 -18.40
C MET A 1 -21.72 -12.64 -17.67
N CYS A 2 -22.27 -12.38 -16.48
CA CYS A 2 -21.81 -11.28 -15.64
C CYS A 2 -20.32 -11.49 -15.36
N ASN A 3 -19.47 -10.57 -15.83
CA ASN A 3 -18.05 -10.58 -15.48
C ASN A 3 -17.93 -10.28 -13.99
N GLU A 4 -17.85 -11.31 -13.19
CA GLU A 4 -17.69 -11.17 -11.73
C GLU A 4 -16.32 -10.55 -11.44
N LYS A 5 -16.30 -9.46 -10.66
CA LYS A 5 -15.04 -8.80 -10.30
C LYS A 5 -14.18 -9.74 -9.47
N ILE A 6 -12.90 -9.82 -9.81
CA ILE A 6 -11.95 -10.77 -9.18
C ILE A 6 -11.21 -10.17 -7.99
N ALA A 7 -11.05 -8.86 -7.94
CA ALA A 7 -10.33 -8.19 -6.86
C ALA A 7 -10.97 -6.85 -6.49
N THR A 8 -10.81 -6.44 -5.23
CA THR A 8 -11.13 -5.10 -4.75
C THR A 8 -9.84 -4.40 -4.33
N VAL A 9 -9.61 -3.20 -4.87
CA VAL A 9 -8.48 -2.34 -4.50
C VAL A 9 -8.95 -1.34 -3.43
N LEU A 10 -8.25 -1.29 -2.30
CA LEU A 10 -8.51 -0.38 -1.19
C LEU A 10 -7.44 0.72 -1.16
N VAL A 11 -7.88 1.97 -1.23
CA VAL A 11 -6.98 3.14 -1.27
C VAL A 11 -7.36 4.13 -0.16
N PRO A 12 -6.72 4.08 1.03
CA PRO A 12 -6.92 5.10 2.06
C PRO A 12 -6.31 6.44 1.65
N ASN A 13 -7.11 7.50 1.68
CA ASN A 13 -6.72 8.88 1.42
C ASN A 13 -6.70 9.69 2.72
N TYR A 14 -5.69 10.56 2.88
CA TYR A 14 -5.67 11.58 3.92
C TYR A 14 -4.91 12.82 3.45
N LYS A 15 -5.62 13.90 3.09
CA LYS A 15 -5.07 15.20 2.71
C LYS A 15 -3.96 15.15 1.65
N THR A 16 -4.14 14.35 0.59
CA THR A 16 -3.09 14.10 -0.42
C THR A 16 -3.59 14.27 -1.85
N LEU A 17 -4.36 15.34 -2.15
CA LEU A 17 -5.02 15.55 -3.44
C LEU A 17 -4.17 15.18 -4.66
N LYS A 18 -2.94 15.71 -4.79
CA LYS A 18 -2.08 15.44 -5.96
C LYS A 18 -1.65 13.98 -6.07
N LEU A 19 -1.24 13.36 -4.94
CA LEU A 19 -0.88 11.94 -4.91
C LEU A 19 -2.10 11.07 -5.24
N THR A 20 -3.25 11.38 -4.65
CA THR A 20 -4.51 10.67 -4.85
C THR A 20 -4.96 10.73 -6.30
N LYS A 21 -4.88 11.91 -6.95
CA LYS A 21 -5.16 12.05 -8.39
C LYS A 21 -4.25 11.15 -9.22
N VAL A 22 -2.94 11.20 -9.02
CA VAL A 22 -1.99 10.35 -9.77
C VAL A 22 -2.26 8.88 -9.52
N CYS A 23 -2.42 8.48 -8.25
CA CYS A 23 -2.68 7.09 -7.87
C CYS A 23 -3.94 6.53 -8.56
N LEU A 24 -5.07 7.22 -8.41
CA LEU A 24 -6.35 6.77 -8.95
C LEU A 24 -6.37 6.80 -10.48
N ARG A 25 -5.85 7.85 -11.11
CA ARG A 25 -5.76 7.95 -12.58
C ARG A 25 -4.86 6.86 -13.16
N LEU A 26 -3.76 6.50 -12.49
CA LEU A 26 -2.92 5.38 -12.92
C LEU A 26 -3.60 4.03 -12.69
N ILE A 27 -4.35 3.85 -11.61
CA ILE A 27 -5.18 2.65 -11.43
C ILE A 27 -6.18 2.54 -12.58
N LYS A 28 -6.91 3.59 -12.90
CA LYS A 28 -7.87 3.59 -14.00
C LYS A 28 -7.23 3.31 -15.35
N LYS A 29 -6.11 3.97 -15.65
CA LYS A 29 -5.39 3.81 -16.92
C LYS A 29 -4.85 2.39 -17.12
N ASN A 30 -4.35 1.76 -16.06
CA ASN A 30 -3.63 0.49 -16.13
C ASN A 30 -4.45 -0.71 -15.63
N THR A 31 -5.77 -0.56 -15.43
CA THR A 31 -6.61 -1.63 -14.87
C THR A 31 -7.91 -1.77 -15.64
N ASP A 32 -8.27 -2.99 -15.97
CA ASP A 32 -9.62 -3.30 -16.46
C ASP A 32 -10.62 -3.22 -15.29
N LEU A 33 -11.35 -2.11 -15.21
CA LEU A 33 -12.35 -1.87 -14.15
C LEU A 33 -13.55 -2.81 -14.21
N LYS A 34 -13.73 -3.59 -15.28
CA LYS A 34 -14.73 -4.68 -15.31
C LYS A 34 -14.32 -5.82 -14.37
N LYS A 35 -13.03 -6.02 -14.16
CA LYS A 35 -12.46 -7.07 -13.30
C LYS A 35 -12.17 -6.62 -11.88
N VAL A 36 -12.14 -5.29 -11.63
CA VAL A 36 -11.71 -4.73 -10.34
C VAL A 36 -12.75 -3.78 -9.79
N HIS A 37 -13.01 -3.88 -8.49
CA HIS A 37 -13.73 -2.88 -7.72
C HIS A 37 -12.71 -1.98 -7.01
N VAL A 38 -12.93 -0.67 -7.01
CA VAL A 38 -12.03 0.28 -6.32
C VAL A 38 -12.80 0.99 -5.23
N ILE A 39 -12.37 0.79 -3.98
CA ILE A 39 -12.91 1.47 -2.80
C ILE A 39 -11.86 2.45 -2.30
N VAL A 40 -12.23 3.71 -2.23
CA VAL A 40 -11.39 4.76 -1.66
C VAL A 40 -11.95 5.18 -0.30
N ILE A 41 -11.08 5.23 0.69
CA ILE A 41 -11.49 5.63 2.04
C ILE A 41 -10.94 7.03 2.33
N ASP A 42 -11.80 8.03 2.35
CA ASP A 42 -11.40 9.34 2.84
C ASP A 42 -11.35 9.35 4.35
N ASN A 43 -10.17 9.48 4.88
CA ASN A 43 -9.87 9.31 6.29
C ASN A 43 -9.97 10.65 7.06
N ASP A 44 -11.11 11.34 6.91
CA ASP A 44 -11.42 12.65 7.53
C ASP A 44 -10.55 13.80 7.00
N SER A 45 -10.29 13.83 5.69
CA SER A 45 -9.42 14.85 5.06
C SER A 45 -9.99 16.25 5.14
N LYS A 46 -11.29 16.44 4.85
CA LYS A 46 -12.00 17.72 4.87
C LYS A 46 -11.32 18.81 4.04
N ASP A 47 -10.75 18.43 2.91
CA ASP A 47 -10.04 19.31 1.99
C ASP A 47 -10.45 19.06 0.52
N ASP A 48 -9.71 19.60 -0.42
CA ASP A 48 -10.00 19.43 -1.85
C ASP A 48 -9.85 17.97 -2.33
N SER A 49 -9.12 17.11 -1.60
CA SER A 49 -9.09 15.68 -1.94
C SER A 49 -10.44 15.00 -1.71
N THR A 50 -11.18 15.36 -0.65
CA THR A 50 -12.56 14.89 -0.42
C THR A 50 -13.50 15.31 -1.56
N LYS A 51 -13.42 16.59 -2.01
CA LYS A 51 -14.23 17.07 -3.13
C LYS A 51 -13.93 16.33 -4.43
N TYR A 52 -12.65 16.11 -4.72
CA TYR A 52 -12.21 15.34 -5.87
C TYR A 52 -12.75 13.91 -5.83
N LEU A 53 -12.61 13.21 -4.70
CA LEU A 53 -13.11 11.84 -4.57
C LEU A 53 -14.62 11.75 -4.78
N LYS A 54 -15.40 12.73 -4.30
CA LYS A 54 -16.86 12.81 -4.52
C LYS A 54 -17.24 13.00 -6.00
N SER A 55 -16.37 13.56 -6.81
CA SER A 55 -16.64 13.75 -8.24
C SER A 55 -16.44 12.47 -9.08
N LEU A 56 -15.70 11.46 -8.58
CA LEU A 56 -15.41 10.24 -9.30
C LEU A 56 -16.57 9.25 -9.25
N LYS A 57 -17.09 8.84 -10.41
CA LYS A 57 -18.24 7.91 -10.50
C LYS A 57 -17.84 6.43 -10.55
N TRP A 58 -16.58 6.13 -10.79
CA TRP A 58 -16.08 4.78 -11.00
C TRP A 58 -15.47 4.14 -9.74
N ILE A 59 -15.43 4.88 -8.63
CA ILE A 59 -15.00 4.39 -7.32
C ILE A 59 -16.20 4.26 -6.37
N GLU A 60 -16.07 3.40 -5.36
CA GLU A 60 -16.88 3.48 -4.15
C GLU A 60 -16.12 4.33 -3.13
N LEU A 61 -16.73 5.42 -2.66
CA LEU A 61 -16.16 6.30 -1.65
C LEU A 61 -16.73 6.00 -0.27
N ILE A 62 -15.85 5.76 0.69
CA ILE A 62 -16.21 5.63 2.11
C ILE A 62 -15.59 6.81 2.87
N GLU A 63 -16.43 7.66 3.47
CA GLU A 63 -15.96 8.74 4.34
C GLU A 63 -15.87 8.21 5.79
N ARG A 64 -14.65 8.08 6.30
CA ARG A 64 -14.38 7.66 7.68
C ARG A 64 -14.14 8.87 8.57
N LYS A 65 -14.88 8.97 9.67
CA LYS A 65 -14.61 10.02 10.69
C LYS A 65 -13.33 9.66 11.47
N GLY A 66 -12.45 10.64 11.61
CA GLY A 66 -11.25 10.51 12.43
C GLY A 66 -11.58 10.31 13.91
N ILE A 67 -10.72 9.61 14.62
CA ILE A 67 -10.82 9.40 16.08
C ILE A 67 -9.75 10.25 16.75
N LYS A 68 -10.17 11.10 17.70
CA LYS A 68 -9.24 11.98 18.43
C LYS A 68 -8.14 11.16 19.12
N GLY A 69 -6.87 11.53 18.89
CA GLY A 69 -5.72 10.84 19.47
C GLY A 69 -5.29 9.56 18.72
N GLU A 70 -5.95 9.22 17.61
CA GLU A 70 -5.56 8.07 16.79
C GLU A 70 -4.28 8.37 16.01
N GLY A 71 -3.24 7.55 16.19
CA GLY A 71 -2.00 7.69 15.43
C GLY A 71 -2.17 7.31 13.95
N GLY A 72 -1.40 7.95 13.06
CA GLY A 72 -1.49 7.74 11.61
C GLY A 72 -1.46 6.28 11.15
N PRO A 73 -0.55 5.42 11.64
CA PRO A 73 -0.55 4.00 11.27
C PRO A 73 -1.84 3.26 11.63
N MET A 74 -2.43 3.55 12.79
CA MET A 74 -3.68 2.93 13.23
C MET A 74 -4.86 3.47 12.46
N SER A 75 -4.90 4.77 12.21
CA SER A 75 -5.93 5.41 11.37
C SER A 75 -5.97 4.78 9.97
N HIS A 76 -4.80 4.57 9.36
CA HIS A 76 -4.66 3.88 8.07
C HIS A 76 -5.17 2.42 8.14
N ALA A 77 -4.77 1.68 9.16
CA ALA A 77 -5.16 0.27 9.31
C ALA A 77 -6.68 0.12 9.50
N ARG A 78 -7.31 0.97 10.32
CA ARG A 78 -8.75 0.98 10.54
C ARG A 78 -9.55 1.45 9.31
N ALA A 79 -8.97 2.34 8.49
CA ALA A 79 -9.57 2.71 7.21
C ALA A 79 -9.65 1.48 6.28
N LEU A 80 -8.57 0.69 6.19
CA LEU A 80 -8.58 -0.57 5.43
C LEU A 80 -9.61 -1.57 5.98
N ASP A 81 -9.73 -1.70 7.30
CA ASP A 81 -10.70 -2.60 7.92
C ASP A 81 -12.14 -2.16 7.68
N LEU A 82 -12.40 -0.85 7.66
CA LEU A 82 -13.71 -0.33 7.31
C LEU A 82 -14.11 -0.73 5.89
N ALA A 83 -13.21 -0.55 4.93
CA ALA A 83 -13.45 -0.94 3.54
C ALA A 83 -13.50 -2.47 3.35
N LEU A 84 -12.73 -3.23 4.12
CA LEU A 84 -12.71 -4.70 4.04
C LEU A 84 -14.10 -5.30 4.28
N LYS A 85 -14.97 -4.65 5.04
CA LYS A 85 -16.37 -5.09 5.28
C LYS A 85 -17.21 -5.07 4.00
N ASN A 86 -16.88 -4.20 3.03
CA ASN A 86 -17.58 -4.07 1.76
C ASN A 86 -16.95 -4.93 0.65
N VAL A 87 -15.86 -5.65 0.95
CA VAL A 87 -15.20 -6.50 -0.05
C VAL A 87 -15.98 -7.79 -0.25
N THR A 88 -16.50 -7.98 -1.47
CA THR A 88 -17.23 -9.17 -1.91
C THR A 88 -16.41 -10.05 -2.86
N THR A 89 -15.29 -9.53 -3.40
CA THR A 89 -14.43 -10.23 -4.34
C THR A 89 -13.52 -11.26 -3.66
N PRO A 90 -13.01 -12.27 -4.38
CA PRO A 90 -12.09 -13.28 -3.83
C PRO A 90 -10.80 -12.70 -3.27
N PHE A 91 -10.30 -11.61 -3.87
CA PHE A 91 -9.05 -10.97 -3.48
C PHE A 91 -9.24 -9.52 -3.09
N VAL A 92 -8.46 -9.06 -2.13
CA VAL A 92 -8.36 -7.66 -1.72
C VAL A 92 -6.93 -7.17 -1.87
N ILE A 93 -6.75 -5.96 -2.39
CA ILE A 93 -5.44 -5.34 -2.61
C ILE A 93 -5.42 -4.00 -1.89
N ALA A 94 -4.52 -3.82 -0.93
CA ALA A 94 -4.27 -2.54 -0.29
C ALA A 94 -3.19 -1.77 -1.07
N ILE A 95 -3.44 -0.50 -1.37
CA ILE A 95 -2.51 0.41 -2.05
C ILE A 95 -2.53 1.76 -1.32
N HIS A 96 -1.36 2.35 -1.06
CA HIS A 96 -1.25 3.72 -0.55
C HIS A 96 -1.41 4.76 -1.67
N THR A 97 -1.82 5.99 -1.34
CA THR A 97 -1.92 7.08 -2.33
C THR A 97 -0.56 7.52 -2.90
N ASP A 98 0.54 7.20 -2.25
CA ASP A 98 1.92 7.40 -2.72
C ASP A 98 2.52 6.17 -3.43
N THR A 99 1.66 5.20 -3.80
CA THR A 99 2.01 4.01 -4.58
C THR A 99 1.30 4.07 -5.93
N PHE A 100 2.06 3.98 -7.01
CA PHE A 100 1.58 4.18 -8.38
C PHE A 100 1.73 2.91 -9.21
N VAL A 101 0.64 2.42 -9.76
CA VAL A 101 0.64 1.30 -10.70
C VAL A 101 0.98 1.84 -12.09
N ILE A 102 2.19 1.57 -12.57
CA ILE A 102 2.76 2.18 -13.77
C ILE A 102 2.75 1.26 -15.01
N HIS A 103 2.25 0.04 -14.87
CA HIS A 103 2.25 -0.94 -15.94
C HIS A 103 0.93 -1.73 -15.97
N PRO A 104 0.32 -1.99 -17.14
CA PRO A 104 -0.98 -2.69 -17.23
C PRO A 104 -1.01 -4.09 -16.62
N ASN A 105 0.15 -4.76 -16.55
CA ASN A 105 0.24 -6.12 -15.99
C ASN A 105 0.40 -6.18 -14.47
N TRP A 106 0.33 -5.03 -13.76
CA TRP A 106 0.54 -4.96 -12.31
C TRP A 106 -0.40 -5.88 -11.51
N LEU A 107 -1.66 -5.97 -11.96
CA LEU A 107 -2.66 -6.78 -11.30
C LEU A 107 -2.32 -8.29 -11.39
N ASN A 108 -1.92 -8.74 -12.58
CA ASN A 108 -1.57 -10.14 -12.79
C ASN A 108 -0.33 -10.54 -11.96
N ILE A 109 0.67 -9.66 -11.84
CA ILE A 109 1.86 -9.92 -11.01
C ILE A 109 1.49 -10.19 -9.55
N LEU A 110 0.45 -9.51 -9.03
CA LEU A 110 -0.02 -9.72 -7.67
C LEU A 110 -0.97 -10.93 -7.56
N LEU A 111 -1.75 -11.24 -8.60
CA LEU A 111 -2.79 -12.26 -8.53
C LEU A 111 -2.35 -13.64 -9.01
N ASN A 112 -1.43 -13.76 -9.98
CA ASN A 112 -0.99 -15.07 -10.48
C ASN A 112 -0.48 -16.02 -9.38
N PRO A 113 0.26 -15.57 -8.35
CA PRO A 113 0.69 -16.49 -7.29
C PRO A 113 -0.48 -17.18 -6.55
N PHE A 114 -1.69 -16.59 -6.57
CA PHE A 114 -2.88 -17.21 -5.96
C PHE A 114 -3.47 -18.38 -6.76
N GLU A 115 -2.93 -18.72 -7.94
CA GLU A 115 -3.22 -19.99 -8.61
C GLU A 115 -2.86 -21.16 -7.70
N ASN A 116 -1.80 -21.05 -6.90
CA ASN A 116 -1.59 -21.91 -5.76
C ASN A 116 -2.65 -21.60 -4.67
N LYS A 117 -3.52 -22.59 -4.44
CA LYS A 117 -4.67 -22.46 -3.52
C LYS A 117 -4.25 -22.21 -2.06
N ASN A 118 -3.02 -22.52 -1.68
CA ASN A 118 -2.49 -22.30 -0.32
C ASN A 118 -1.92 -20.88 -0.11
N VAL A 119 -1.78 -20.08 -1.18
CA VAL A 119 -1.28 -18.71 -1.06
C VAL A 119 -2.35 -17.82 -0.42
N GLY A 120 -2.00 -17.23 0.73
CA GLY A 120 -2.83 -16.32 1.51
C GLY A 120 -2.57 -14.85 1.25
N GLY A 121 -1.32 -14.50 0.89
CA GLY A 121 -0.93 -13.11 0.64
C GLY A 121 0.26 -12.98 -0.28
N VAL A 122 0.29 -11.88 -1.06
CA VAL A 122 1.33 -11.54 -2.03
C VAL A 122 1.66 -10.06 -1.90
N GLY A 123 2.93 -9.70 -1.88
CA GLY A 123 3.34 -8.29 -1.84
C GLY A 123 4.81 -8.11 -1.52
N SER A 124 5.18 -6.98 -0.96
CA SER A 124 6.57 -6.69 -0.59
C SER A 124 6.66 -6.17 0.84
N TRP A 125 7.78 -6.41 1.51
CA TRP A 125 8.04 -5.78 2.79
C TRP A 125 8.59 -4.35 2.61
N LYS A 126 9.10 -4.01 1.40
CA LYS A 126 9.51 -2.68 0.96
C LYS A 126 9.47 -2.61 -0.56
N LEU A 127 9.39 -1.41 -1.13
CA LEU A 127 9.49 -1.17 -2.57
C LEU A 127 10.78 -0.44 -2.96
N GLU A 128 11.53 0.11 -1.99
CA GLU A 128 12.77 0.81 -2.27
C GLU A 128 13.90 -0.17 -2.60
N ILE A 129 14.64 0.09 -3.68
CA ILE A 129 15.86 -0.62 -4.01
C ILE A 129 16.99 -0.06 -3.15
N ASP A 130 17.61 -0.91 -2.34
CA ASP A 130 18.83 -0.53 -1.62
C ASP A 130 20.03 -0.61 -2.57
N SER A 131 20.85 0.45 -2.61
CA SER A 131 22.13 0.39 -3.32
C SER A 131 23.07 -0.63 -2.67
N PHE A 132 24.02 -1.16 -3.47
CA PHE A 132 25.01 -2.12 -2.98
C PHE A 132 25.76 -1.61 -1.74
N LEU A 133 26.20 -0.35 -1.75
CA LEU A 133 26.88 0.28 -0.61
C LEU A 133 26.00 0.33 0.64
N LYS A 134 24.70 0.58 0.49
CA LYS A 134 23.76 0.60 1.60
C LYS A 134 23.53 -0.81 2.17
N ILE A 135 23.50 -1.83 1.32
CA ILE A 135 23.40 -3.24 1.74
C ILE A 135 24.65 -3.63 2.51
N LEU A 136 25.83 -3.30 1.99
CA LEU A 136 27.12 -3.56 2.64
C LEU A 136 27.21 -2.84 3.99
N GLY A 137 26.86 -1.55 4.04
CA GLY A 137 26.83 -0.78 5.30
C GLY A 137 25.91 -1.38 6.36
N LYS A 138 24.74 -1.89 5.96
CA LYS A 138 23.82 -2.61 6.87
C LYS A 138 24.44 -3.89 7.42
N LYS A 139 25.15 -4.67 6.60
CA LYS A 139 25.82 -5.91 7.03
C LYS A 139 26.94 -5.60 8.03
N ILE A 140 27.73 -4.56 7.76
CA ILE A 140 28.79 -4.09 8.68
C ILE A 140 28.19 -3.60 10.00
N GLU A 141 27.12 -2.76 9.94
CA GLU A 141 26.41 -2.30 11.14
C GLU A 141 25.85 -3.47 11.97
N TYR A 142 25.31 -4.49 11.32
CA TYR A 142 24.78 -5.68 11.98
C TYR A 142 25.88 -6.44 12.71
N PHE A 143 27.02 -6.67 12.03
CA PHE A 143 28.19 -7.31 12.61
C PHE A 143 28.71 -6.57 13.85
N PHE A 144 28.87 -5.24 13.75
CA PHE A 144 29.30 -4.43 14.90
C PHE A 144 28.30 -4.46 16.06
N LYS A 145 26.99 -4.46 15.79
CA LYS A 145 25.97 -4.55 16.85
C LYS A 145 26.02 -5.87 17.58
N ILE A 146 26.25 -6.99 16.89
CA ILE A 146 26.45 -8.30 17.51
C ILE A 146 27.72 -8.27 18.36
N PHE A 147 28.83 -7.81 17.80
CA PHE A 147 30.13 -7.80 18.48
C PHE A 147 30.12 -6.96 19.76
N PHE A 148 29.41 -5.82 19.76
CA PHE A 148 29.31 -4.93 20.92
C PHE A 148 28.07 -5.16 21.79
N ASN A 149 27.35 -6.27 21.62
CA ASN A 149 26.12 -6.59 22.38
C ASN A 149 25.07 -5.47 22.40
N LYS A 150 24.97 -4.69 21.30
CA LYS A 150 24.01 -3.60 21.18
C LYS A 150 22.65 -4.13 20.72
N LYS A 151 21.57 -3.44 21.16
CA LYS A 151 20.20 -3.77 20.75
C LYS A 151 20.05 -3.80 19.23
N ILE A 152 19.66 -4.96 18.69
CA ILE A 152 19.46 -5.18 17.25
C ILE A 152 18.00 -4.93 16.91
N ASN A 153 17.76 -4.16 15.84
CA ASN A 153 16.43 -4.10 15.24
C ASN A 153 16.31 -5.25 14.23
N HIS A 154 15.75 -6.37 14.67
CA HIS A 154 15.62 -7.58 13.88
C HIS A 154 14.83 -7.36 12.57
N GLN A 155 13.78 -6.52 12.58
CA GLN A 155 13.04 -6.17 11.35
C GLN A 155 13.92 -5.58 10.24
N ARG A 156 15.03 -4.93 10.62
CA ARG A 156 15.94 -4.30 9.67
C ARG A 156 16.95 -5.28 9.07
N PHE A 157 17.32 -6.32 9.84
CA PHE A 157 18.45 -7.21 9.51
C PHE A 157 18.03 -8.65 9.26
N ASP A 158 16.93 -9.12 9.88
CA ASP A 158 16.45 -10.50 9.77
C ASP A 158 15.15 -10.56 8.96
N GLN A 159 15.18 -11.32 7.85
CA GLN A 159 14.04 -11.51 6.96
C GLN A 159 12.86 -12.23 7.64
N ASN A 160 13.10 -13.00 8.70
CA ASN A 160 12.03 -13.66 9.45
C ASN A 160 11.06 -12.69 10.15
N TYR A 161 11.47 -11.43 10.33
CA TYR A 161 10.64 -10.36 10.88
C TYR A 161 9.93 -9.54 9.80
N HIS A 162 10.14 -9.86 8.51
CA HIS A 162 9.44 -9.17 7.44
C HIS A 162 7.96 -9.59 7.39
N TYR A 163 7.11 -8.67 6.99
CA TYR A 163 5.70 -8.91 6.70
C TYR A 163 5.28 -8.14 5.44
N ILE A 164 4.25 -8.61 4.76
CA ILE A 164 3.69 -7.94 3.58
C ILE A 164 3.08 -6.62 4.03
N ARG A 165 3.63 -5.50 3.54
CA ARG A 165 3.19 -4.17 3.93
C ARG A 165 2.06 -3.68 3.04
N SER A 166 1.13 -2.92 3.64
CA SER A 166 -0.08 -2.38 2.99
C SER A 166 0.15 -1.35 1.88
N HIS A 167 1.40 -0.92 1.63
CA HIS A 167 1.68 -0.02 0.50
C HIS A 167 1.40 -0.68 -0.86
N CYS A 168 1.53 -2.01 -0.96
CA CYS A 168 1.08 -2.83 -2.08
C CYS A 168 0.98 -4.28 -1.60
N ALA A 169 -0.21 -4.71 -1.21
CA ALA A 169 -0.43 -6.01 -0.60
C ALA A 169 -1.75 -6.62 -1.11
N ALA A 170 -1.68 -7.82 -1.69
CA ALA A 170 -2.84 -8.60 -2.08
C ALA A 170 -3.07 -9.75 -1.09
N TYR A 171 -4.31 -10.04 -0.76
CA TYR A 171 -4.70 -11.14 0.13
C TYR A 171 -5.91 -11.89 -0.39
N ARG A 172 -5.98 -13.19 -0.11
CA ARG A 172 -7.18 -14.01 -0.29
C ARG A 172 -8.16 -13.72 0.85
N VAL A 173 -9.34 -13.18 0.52
CA VAL A 173 -10.34 -12.72 1.51
C VAL A 173 -10.84 -13.84 2.41
N SER A 174 -11.05 -15.04 1.85
CA SER A 174 -11.49 -16.22 2.64
C SER A 174 -10.48 -16.57 3.75
N PHE A 175 -9.17 -16.35 3.53
CA PHE A 175 -8.15 -16.65 4.52
C PHE A 175 -8.03 -15.56 5.60
N ILE A 176 -8.27 -14.29 5.26
CA ILE A 176 -8.43 -13.23 6.27
C ILE A 176 -9.54 -13.61 7.25
N LYS A 177 -10.70 -14.05 6.70
CA LYS A 177 -11.85 -14.49 7.49
C LYS A 177 -11.53 -15.74 8.33
N ALA A 178 -10.86 -16.74 7.73
CA ALA A 178 -10.51 -18.00 8.40
C ALA A 178 -9.58 -17.77 9.61
N VAL A 179 -8.60 -16.88 9.51
CA VAL A 179 -7.69 -16.57 10.64
C VAL A 179 -8.28 -15.56 11.62
N LYS A 180 -9.52 -15.12 11.41
CA LYS A 180 -10.22 -14.12 12.25
C LYS A 180 -9.32 -12.92 12.57
N SER A 181 -8.79 -12.27 11.54
CA SER A 181 -7.87 -11.15 11.67
C SER A 181 -8.25 -10.00 10.72
N SER A 182 -7.61 -8.86 10.89
CA SER A 182 -7.82 -7.65 10.10
C SER A 182 -6.52 -6.85 9.95
N PHE A 183 -6.56 -5.73 9.23
CA PHE A 183 -5.38 -4.87 9.04
C PHE A 183 -4.95 -4.16 10.33
N SER A 184 -5.91 -3.81 11.22
CA SER A 184 -5.61 -3.10 12.49
C SER A 184 -5.40 -4.02 13.68
N ASP A 185 -5.41 -5.33 13.48
CA ASP A 185 -5.28 -6.30 14.56
C ASP A 185 -3.98 -6.11 15.35
N GLY A 186 -4.08 -6.21 16.68
CA GLY A 186 -2.95 -6.08 17.61
C GLY A 186 -2.41 -4.66 17.82
N ASN A 187 -3.09 -3.62 17.31
CA ASN A 187 -2.63 -2.22 17.39
C ASN A 187 -1.20 -2.00 16.85
N GLU A 188 -0.80 -2.81 15.87
CA GLU A 188 0.49 -2.72 15.20
C GLU A 188 0.35 -2.08 13.80
N SER A 189 1.46 -2.02 13.04
CA SER A 189 1.42 -1.57 11.64
C SER A 189 0.46 -2.42 10.81
N ALA A 190 -0.28 -1.80 9.89
CA ALA A 190 -1.32 -2.42 9.09
C ALA A 190 -0.87 -3.76 8.47
N GLY A 191 -1.63 -4.81 8.76
CA GLY A 191 -1.41 -6.15 8.23
C GLY A 191 -0.30 -6.97 8.90
N LYS A 192 0.42 -6.44 9.92
CA LYS A 192 1.52 -7.19 10.55
C LYS A 192 1.03 -8.41 11.33
N VAL A 193 -0.01 -8.25 12.14
CA VAL A 193 -0.61 -9.36 12.90
C VAL A 193 -1.36 -10.31 11.96
N LEU A 194 -2.06 -9.78 10.95
CA LEU A 194 -2.69 -10.58 9.91
C LEU A 194 -1.68 -11.51 9.23
N HIS A 195 -0.52 -10.99 8.80
CA HIS A 195 0.58 -11.77 8.22
C HIS A 195 1.03 -12.89 9.16
N LYS A 196 1.26 -12.58 10.45
CA LYS A 196 1.67 -13.55 11.46
C LYS A 196 0.63 -14.65 11.64
N LYS A 197 -0.65 -14.29 11.76
CA LYS A 197 -1.74 -15.27 11.92
C LYS A 197 -1.89 -16.17 10.69
N MET A 198 -1.77 -15.63 9.46
CA MET A 198 -1.79 -16.42 8.24
C MET A 198 -0.61 -17.42 8.20
N LYS A 199 0.60 -16.97 8.54
CA LYS A 199 1.79 -17.84 8.61
C LYS A 199 1.62 -18.96 9.64
N LEU A 200 1.09 -18.67 10.82
CA LEU A 200 0.80 -19.66 11.87
C LEU A 200 -0.29 -20.65 11.45
N ALA A 201 -1.25 -20.24 10.64
CA ALA A 201 -2.27 -21.12 10.07
C ALA A 201 -1.78 -21.99 8.90
N GLY A 202 -0.49 -21.89 8.54
CA GLY A 202 0.13 -22.68 7.47
C GLY A 202 -0.09 -22.14 6.05
N TYR A 203 -0.63 -20.92 5.90
CA TYR A 203 -0.78 -20.30 4.58
C TYR A 203 0.55 -19.77 4.06
N GLU A 204 0.77 -19.89 2.76
CA GLU A 204 1.94 -19.36 2.07
C GLU A 204 1.80 -17.85 1.86
N LEU A 205 2.87 -17.10 2.14
CA LEU A 205 2.94 -15.65 1.99
C LEU A 205 4.12 -15.30 1.09
N ILE A 206 3.83 -14.77 -0.10
CA ILE A 206 4.83 -14.57 -1.16
C ILE A 206 5.36 -13.16 -1.13
N PHE A 207 6.69 -13.02 -1.01
CA PHE A 207 7.39 -11.76 -1.11
C PHE A 207 7.95 -11.55 -2.52
N LEU A 208 7.40 -10.55 -3.20
CA LEU A 208 7.96 -10.08 -4.47
C LEU A 208 9.18 -9.20 -4.20
N LYS A 209 10.25 -9.42 -4.97
CA LYS A 209 11.49 -8.64 -4.85
C LYS A 209 11.24 -7.19 -5.29
N PRO A 210 11.81 -6.18 -4.60
CA PRO A 210 11.61 -4.76 -4.95
C PRO A 210 12.05 -4.41 -6.38
N ASP A 211 13.16 -4.93 -6.86
CA ASP A 211 13.68 -4.71 -8.22
C ASP A 211 12.75 -5.27 -9.31
N PHE A 212 12.08 -6.41 -9.04
CA PHE A 212 11.06 -6.94 -9.91
C PHE A 212 9.78 -6.10 -9.86
N LEU A 213 9.26 -5.82 -8.66
CA LEU A 213 7.98 -5.15 -8.47
C LEU A 213 8.00 -3.70 -8.95
N ASN A 214 9.15 -3.00 -8.87
CA ASN A 214 9.33 -1.63 -9.35
C ASN A 214 9.18 -1.46 -10.87
N LYS A 215 9.17 -2.53 -11.64
CA LYS A 215 8.83 -2.49 -13.07
C LYS A 215 7.34 -2.24 -13.31
N TYR A 216 6.51 -2.52 -12.34
CA TYR A 216 5.05 -2.49 -12.40
C TYR A 216 4.44 -1.45 -11.48
N ILE A 217 5.07 -1.19 -10.34
CA ILE A 217 4.57 -0.36 -9.27
C ILE A 217 5.70 0.50 -8.70
N ASN A 218 5.49 1.81 -8.63
CA ASN A 218 6.43 2.75 -8.05
C ASN A 218 5.88 3.30 -6.73
N HIS A 219 6.73 3.52 -5.75
CA HIS A 219 6.34 4.03 -4.43
C HIS A 219 7.23 5.20 -4.01
N ILE A 220 6.61 6.34 -3.67
CA ILE A 220 7.31 7.48 -3.09
C ILE A 220 7.23 7.37 -1.57
N ASN A 221 8.15 6.59 -1.01
CA ASN A 221 8.17 6.25 0.40
C ASN A 221 7.96 7.46 1.32
N HIS A 222 6.97 7.37 2.21
CA HIS A 222 6.59 8.42 3.17
C HIS A 222 6.13 9.75 2.56
N ALA A 223 5.77 9.83 1.27
CA ALA A 223 5.34 11.08 0.66
C ALA A 223 4.09 11.65 1.34
N THR A 224 3.10 10.80 1.62
CA THR A 224 1.88 11.17 2.37
C THR A 224 2.20 11.85 3.70
N GLN A 225 3.18 11.34 4.44
CA GLN A 225 3.59 11.93 5.72
C GLN A 225 4.39 13.22 5.55
N ALA A 226 5.23 13.31 4.49
CA ALA A 226 6.10 14.45 4.28
C ALA A 226 5.35 15.70 3.78
N ILE A 227 4.28 15.53 3.00
CA ILE A 227 3.46 16.66 2.51
C ILE A 227 2.43 17.14 3.53
N ASN A 228 2.06 16.32 4.50
CA ASN A 228 1.17 16.72 5.59
C ASN A 228 2.01 17.23 6.77
N THR A 229 1.97 18.53 7.01
CA THR A 229 2.76 19.20 8.08
C THR A 229 2.40 18.74 9.49
N GLU A 230 1.28 18.05 9.65
CA GLU A 230 0.85 17.45 10.91
C GLU A 230 1.76 16.29 11.37
N PHE A 231 2.54 15.70 10.42
CA PHE A 231 3.45 14.60 10.72
C PHE A 231 4.90 15.10 10.79
N ASN A 232 5.54 14.90 11.94
CA ASN A 232 6.96 15.23 12.10
C ASN A 232 7.81 14.02 11.72
N ILE A 233 8.46 14.06 10.54
CA ILE A 233 9.38 13.00 10.08
C ILE A 233 10.81 13.53 9.93
N ARG A 234 11.79 12.81 10.49
CA ARG A 234 13.22 13.21 10.48
C ARG A 234 13.80 13.44 9.09
N SER A 235 13.27 12.80 8.06
CA SER A 235 13.77 12.85 6.69
C SER A 235 12.87 13.64 5.74
N ALA A 236 11.98 14.52 6.25
CA ALA A 236 11.00 15.24 5.44
C ALA A 236 11.60 15.91 4.20
N GLY A 237 12.71 16.65 4.35
CA GLY A 237 13.34 17.35 3.23
C GLY A 237 13.81 16.41 2.11
N LYS A 238 14.39 15.25 2.45
CA LYS A 238 14.80 14.24 1.45
C LYS A 238 13.59 13.63 0.74
N VAL A 239 12.53 13.32 1.51
CA VAL A 239 11.29 12.74 0.96
C VAL A 239 10.60 13.75 0.05
N LEU A 240 10.50 15.03 0.46
CA LEU A 240 9.96 16.11 -0.36
C LEU A 240 10.74 16.31 -1.65
N LYS A 241 12.08 16.28 -1.61
CA LYS A 241 12.92 16.34 -2.82
C LYS A 241 12.58 15.20 -3.79
N ASN A 242 12.45 13.97 -3.30
CA ASN A 242 12.07 12.81 -4.11
C ASN A 242 10.64 12.97 -4.65
N TYR A 243 9.70 13.41 -3.82
CA TYR A 243 8.32 13.70 -4.21
C TYR A 243 8.26 14.72 -5.35
N PHE A 244 8.89 15.90 -5.21
CA PHE A 244 8.89 16.93 -6.26
C PHE A 244 9.59 16.44 -7.52
N SER A 245 10.73 15.75 -7.39
CA SER A 245 11.41 15.14 -8.54
C SER A 245 10.53 14.17 -9.31
N TYR A 246 9.75 13.35 -8.60
CA TYR A 246 8.86 12.38 -9.24
C TYR A 246 7.63 13.05 -9.85
N MET A 247 6.98 13.95 -9.11
CA MET A 247 5.75 14.64 -9.54
C MET A 247 5.97 15.60 -10.73
N ASN A 248 7.22 16.03 -10.97
CA ASN A 248 7.60 16.87 -12.10
C ASN A 248 8.02 16.06 -13.34
N LYS A 249 8.03 14.74 -13.31
CA LYS A 249 8.27 13.94 -14.50
C LYS A 249 7.16 14.19 -15.52
N LYS A 250 7.53 14.28 -16.80
CA LYS A 250 6.57 14.58 -17.89
C LYS A 250 5.37 13.63 -17.86
N GLU A 251 5.60 12.33 -17.75
CA GLU A 251 4.55 11.31 -17.70
C GLU A 251 3.57 11.50 -16.54
N ILE A 252 4.03 12.00 -15.39
CA ILE A 252 3.18 12.25 -14.22
C ILE A 252 2.40 13.56 -14.38
N VAL A 253 3.04 14.58 -14.94
CA VAL A 253 2.38 15.85 -15.27
C VAL A 253 1.28 15.61 -16.31
N ASP A 254 1.51 14.76 -17.31
CA ASP A 254 0.51 14.40 -18.31
C ASP A 254 -0.68 13.67 -17.65
N ILE A 255 -0.44 12.72 -16.75
CA ILE A 255 -1.49 12.08 -15.94
C ILE A 255 -2.28 13.09 -15.09
N LEU A 256 -1.60 14.07 -14.49
CA LEU A 256 -2.27 15.11 -13.69
C LEU A 256 -3.16 16.04 -14.51
N LYS A 257 -2.89 16.20 -15.81
CA LYS A 257 -3.66 17.03 -16.73
C LYS A 257 -4.78 16.28 -17.46
N ASP A 258 -4.78 14.95 -17.38
CA ASP A 258 -5.75 14.10 -18.09
C ASP A 258 -7.02 13.92 -17.26
N ASP A 259 -7.94 14.89 -17.34
CA ASP A 259 -9.24 14.84 -16.65
C ASP A 259 -10.18 13.77 -17.25
N GLY A 260 -9.88 13.23 -18.42
CA GLY A 260 -10.61 12.09 -19.00
C GLY A 260 -10.50 10.81 -18.15
N LEU A 261 -9.46 10.72 -17.32
CA LEU A 261 -9.28 9.62 -16.39
C LEU A 261 -10.17 9.73 -15.12
N ASP A 262 -10.88 10.82 -14.93
CA ASP A 262 -11.80 11.00 -13.79
C ASP A 262 -13.23 10.51 -14.09
N ASN A 263 -13.60 10.35 -15.36
CA ASN A 263 -14.95 9.99 -15.84
C ASN A 263 -15.20 8.49 -16.03
#